data_e9e1d0e3876d8008972a8c6e50770aa0
#
_entry.id   e9e1d0e3876d8008972a8c6e50770aa0
#
_cell.length_a   1.000
_cell.length_b   1.000
_cell.length_c   1.000
_cell.angle_alpha   90.00
_cell.angle_beta   90.00
_cell.angle_gamma   90.00
#
_symmetry.space_group_name_H-M   'P 1'
#
loop_
_entity.id
_entity.type
_entity.pdbx_description
1 polymer ?
#
loop_
_entity_poly.entity_id
_entity_poly.type
_entity_poly.pdbx_seq_one_letter_code
_entity_poly.pdbx_strand_id
1 'polypeptide(L)'
;MAFLALAAASPQAEKAAILSVIHRMEDAWNRGDFRGYMAGFKNPDVVFVSGGKFQQGWQGTLDHYVRDYGGSPERRGKLHFYNMKIDLLAPGAAMLIGEYRLIRGARVTEGVNTRLFKKFHGHWLITMNHVSAYDVTPTATAPEAH
;
A
#
# COMPACT_ATOMS: atom_id res chain seq x y z
N MET A 1 -14.29 27.96 32.45
CA MET A 1 -13.44 26.96 31.75
C MET A 1 -13.80 27.01 30.28
N ALA A 2 -12.92 27.53 29.43
CA ALA A 2 -13.16 27.53 28.00
C ALA A 2 -12.79 26.16 27.44
N PHE A 3 -13.77 25.42 26.93
CA PHE A 3 -13.51 24.24 26.12
C PHE A 3 -12.98 24.73 24.76
N LEU A 4 -11.68 24.60 24.53
CA LEU A 4 -11.17 24.66 23.16
C LEU A 4 -11.70 23.45 22.43
N ALA A 5 -12.72 23.63 21.60
CA ALA A 5 -13.10 22.63 20.62
C ALA A 5 -11.92 22.49 19.65
N LEU A 6 -11.24 21.36 19.65
CA LEU A 6 -10.27 21.03 18.61
C LEU A 6 -11.04 21.05 17.29
N ALA A 7 -10.69 21.97 16.39
CA ALA A 7 -11.28 22.01 15.07
C ALA A 7 -10.97 20.72 14.33
N ALA A 8 -12.00 20.08 13.71
CA ALA A 8 -11.81 18.92 12.87
C ALA A 8 -10.86 19.26 11.70
N ALA A 9 -9.98 18.34 11.32
CA ALA A 9 -9.07 18.52 10.20
C ALA A 9 -9.87 18.70 8.90
N SER A 10 -9.36 19.55 7.98
CA SER A 10 -9.98 19.76 6.69
C SER A 10 -9.93 18.50 5.81
N PRO A 11 -10.83 18.34 4.83
CA PRO A 11 -10.75 17.23 3.88
C PRO A 11 -9.39 17.12 3.19
N GLN A 12 -8.76 18.23 2.83
CA GLN A 12 -7.43 18.24 2.23
C GLN A 12 -6.36 17.76 3.20
N ALA A 13 -6.43 18.16 4.47
CA ALA A 13 -5.51 17.71 5.50
C ALA A 13 -5.65 16.20 5.78
N GLU A 14 -6.88 15.68 5.80
CA GLU A 14 -7.15 14.25 5.95
C GLU A 14 -6.59 13.44 4.76
N LYS A 15 -6.81 13.89 3.54
CA LYS A 15 -6.24 13.24 2.35
C LYS A 15 -4.71 13.27 2.35
N ALA A 16 -4.10 14.38 2.75
CA ALA A 16 -2.65 14.50 2.88
C ALA A 16 -2.09 13.53 3.94
N ALA A 17 -2.80 13.36 5.07
CA ALA A 17 -2.41 12.40 6.11
C ALA A 17 -2.46 10.94 5.60
N ILE A 18 -3.47 10.58 4.82
CA ILE A 18 -3.58 9.25 4.19
C ILE A 18 -2.46 9.04 3.17
N LEU A 19 -2.18 10.02 2.30
CA LEU A 19 -1.06 9.94 1.35
C LEU A 19 0.28 9.80 2.06
N SER A 20 0.46 10.46 3.20
CA SER A 20 1.66 10.33 4.02
C SER A 20 1.87 8.89 4.53
N VAL A 21 0.80 8.16 4.87
CA VAL A 21 0.90 6.73 5.20
C VAL A 21 1.45 5.94 4.02
N ILE A 22 0.91 6.16 2.83
CA ILE A 22 1.35 5.47 1.60
C ILE A 22 2.82 5.76 1.29
N HIS A 23 3.26 7.01 1.37
CA HIS A 23 4.65 7.39 1.12
C HIS A 23 5.61 6.74 2.12
N ARG A 24 5.25 6.71 3.40
CA ARG A 24 6.07 6.00 4.41
C ARG A 24 6.15 4.49 4.15
N MET A 25 5.07 3.89 3.67
CA MET A 25 5.05 2.48 3.29
C MET A 25 5.98 2.22 2.10
N GLU A 26 5.91 3.04 1.06
CA GLU A 26 6.80 2.94 -0.11
C GLU A 26 8.27 3.06 0.30
N ASP A 27 8.60 4.07 1.10
CA ASP A 27 9.95 4.27 1.60
C ASP A 27 10.44 3.10 2.44
N ALA A 28 9.59 2.56 3.32
CA ALA A 28 9.92 1.39 4.14
C ALA A 28 10.19 0.16 3.28
N TRP A 29 9.35 -0.13 2.30
CA TRP A 29 9.59 -1.22 1.34
C TRP A 29 10.94 -1.06 0.65
N ASN A 30 11.20 0.11 0.09
CA ASN A 30 12.38 0.37 -0.72
C ASN A 30 13.71 0.32 0.06
N ARG A 31 13.67 0.48 1.39
CA ARG A 31 14.84 0.22 2.26
C ARG A 31 14.88 -1.18 2.88
N GLY A 32 13.91 -2.05 2.56
CA GLY A 32 13.84 -3.42 3.08
C GLY A 32 13.24 -3.55 4.47
N ASP A 33 12.55 -2.54 4.94
CA ASP A 33 11.86 -2.53 6.23
C ASP A 33 10.41 -2.98 6.05
N PHE A 34 10.18 -4.30 5.95
CA PHE A 34 8.84 -4.86 5.78
C PHE A 34 7.94 -4.61 6.99
N ARG A 35 8.50 -4.57 8.19
CA ARG A 35 7.72 -4.21 9.38
C ARG A 35 7.28 -2.75 9.33
N GLY A 36 8.12 -1.86 8.89
CA GLY A 36 7.77 -0.45 8.63
C GLY A 36 6.72 -0.31 7.54
N TYR A 37 6.78 -1.13 6.48
CA TYR A 37 5.72 -1.20 5.47
C TYR A 37 4.38 -1.62 6.10
N MET A 38 4.40 -2.67 6.91
CA MET A 38 3.21 -3.18 7.60
C MET A 38 2.66 -2.23 8.68
N ALA A 39 3.42 -1.23 9.11
CA ALA A 39 2.94 -0.22 10.06
C ALA A 39 1.79 0.64 9.52
N GLY A 40 1.58 0.67 8.20
CA GLY A 40 0.42 1.31 7.57
C GLY A 40 -0.88 0.52 7.71
N PHE A 41 -0.82 -0.74 8.13
CA PHE A 41 -1.96 -1.64 8.25
C PHE A 41 -2.39 -1.81 9.71
N LYS A 42 -3.70 -2.00 9.90
CA LYS A 42 -4.26 -2.26 11.24
C LYS A 42 -3.77 -3.61 11.76
N ASN A 43 -3.06 -3.58 12.87
CA ASN A 43 -2.62 -4.77 13.58
C ASN A 43 -3.62 -5.08 14.71
N PRO A 44 -4.06 -6.34 14.91
CA PRO A 44 -3.67 -7.57 14.21
C PRO A 44 -4.59 -7.96 13.04
N ASP A 45 -5.70 -7.30 12.84
CA ASP A 45 -6.91 -7.78 12.17
C ASP A 45 -7.17 -7.19 10.78
N VAL A 46 -6.14 -6.66 10.13
CA VAL A 46 -6.29 -6.21 8.73
C VAL A 46 -6.79 -7.35 7.84
N VAL A 47 -7.78 -7.04 6.99
CA VAL A 47 -8.22 -7.94 5.92
C VAL A 47 -7.35 -7.71 4.70
N PHE A 48 -6.58 -8.69 4.31
CA PHE A 48 -5.69 -8.59 3.16
C PHE A 48 -6.02 -9.68 2.13
N VAL A 49 -6.34 -9.28 0.91
CA VAL A 49 -6.68 -10.17 -0.21
C VAL A 49 -5.70 -9.96 -1.35
N SER A 50 -5.06 -11.02 -1.79
CA SER A 50 -4.11 -10.98 -2.89
C SER A 50 -4.05 -12.35 -3.58
N GLY A 51 -3.97 -12.38 -4.92
CA GLY A 51 -3.86 -13.62 -5.68
C GLY A 51 -5.06 -14.57 -5.48
N GLY A 52 -6.24 -14.02 -5.25
CA GLY A 52 -7.46 -14.81 -5.01
C GLY A 52 -7.53 -15.46 -3.62
N LYS A 53 -6.67 -15.06 -2.69
CA LYS A 53 -6.58 -15.64 -1.33
C LYS A 53 -6.55 -14.57 -0.26
N PHE A 54 -7.07 -14.91 0.92
CA PHE A 54 -6.87 -14.13 2.12
C PHE A 54 -5.47 -14.41 2.70
N GLN A 55 -4.76 -13.34 3.05
CA GLN A 55 -3.60 -13.43 3.92
C GLN A 55 -4.07 -13.51 5.38
N GLN A 56 -3.24 -14.10 6.26
CA GLN A 56 -3.63 -14.34 7.65
C GLN A 56 -3.31 -13.13 8.55
N GLY A 57 -4.06 -12.06 8.40
CA GLY A 57 -3.93 -10.87 9.22
C GLY A 57 -2.61 -10.13 9.03
N TRP A 58 -2.26 -9.30 9.99
CA TRP A 58 -1.07 -8.47 9.93
C TRP A 58 0.23 -9.30 9.98
N GLN A 59 0.32 -10.23 10.94
CA GLN A 59 1.54 -11.04 11.10
C GLN A 59 1.73 -12.00 9.92
N GLY A 60 0.67 -12.66 9.47
CA GLY A 60 0.77 -13.57 8.33
C GLY A 60 1.13 -12.85 7.03
N THR A 61 0.70 -11.61 6.85
CA THR A 61 1.11 -10.79 5.71
C THR A 61 2.58 -10.38 5.82
N LEU A 62 3.05 -10.00 7.00
CA LEU A 62 4.47 -9.71 7.22
C LEU A 62 5.35 -10.95 6.91
N ASP A 63 4.96 -12.11 7.43
CA ASP A 63 5.69 -13.36 7.21
C ASP A 63 5.76 -13.73 5.71
N HIS A 64 4.66 -13.50 4.99
CA HIS A 64 4.61 -13.65 3.54
C HIS A 64 5.62 -12.73 2.84
N TYR A 65 5.68 -11.46 3.20
CA TYR A 65 6.63 -10.52 2.59
C TYR A 65 8.08 -10.87 2.90
N VAL A 66 8.38 -11.23 4.14
CA VAL A 66 9.75 -11.65 4.54
C VAL A 66 10.18 -12.89 3.76
N ARG A 67 9.30 -13.89 3.65
CA ARG A 67 9.58 -15.13 2.93
C ARG A 67 9.78 -14.92 1.43
N ASP A 68 8.89 -14.16 0.80
CA ASP A 68 8.82 -14.10 -0.66
C ASP A 68 9.67 -12.97 -1.25
N TYR A 69 9.91 -11.90 -0.50
CA TYR A 69 10.63 -10.71 -0.96
C TYR A 69 11.88 -10.36 -0.14
N GLY A 70 12.12 -11.05 0.97
CA GLY A 70 13.27 -10.83 1.83
C GLY A 70 14.57 -11.41 1.26
N GLY A 71 15.68 -11.05 1.87
CA GLY A 71 17.01 -11.61 1.62
C GLY A 71 17.92 -10.75 0.73
N SER A 72 17.39 -10.01 -0.23
CA SER A 72 18.20 -9.09 -1.05
C SER A 72 17.37 -7.97 -1.69
N PRO A 73 18.01 -6.86 -2.08
CA PRO A 73 17.34 -5.80 -2.85
C PRO A 73 16.75 -6.29 -4.17
N GLU A 74 17.38 -7.24 -4.83
CA GLU A 74 16.94 -7.81 -6.12
C GLU A 74 15.65 -8.61 -5.95
N ARG A 75 15.55 -9.40 -4.88
CA ARG A 75 14.31 -10.15 -4.57
C ARG A 75 13.17 -9.21 -4.19
N ARG A 76 13.46 -8.19 -3.39
CA ARG A 76 12.48 -7.21 -2.93
C ARG A 76 11.93 -6.37 -4.07
N GLY A 77 12.81 -5.90 -4.94
CA GLY A 77 12.50 -4.95 -5.99
C GLY A 77 12.22 -3.54 -5.48
N LYS A 78 11.98 -2.64 -6.43
CA LYS A 78 11.62 -1.24 -6.17
C LYS A 78 10.14 -1.04 -6.36
N LEU A 79 9.48 -0.55 -5.31
CA LEU A 79 8.05 -0.26 -5.26
C LEU A 79 7.78 1.20 -5.53
N HIS A 80 6.76 1.47 -6.34
CA HIS A 80 6.24 2.82 -6.57
C HIS A 80 4.71 2.80 -6.60
N PHE A 81 4.09 3.66 -5.78
CA PHE A 81 2.66 3.92 -5.78
C PHE A 81 2.36 5.21 -6.55
N TYR A 82 1.32 5.20 -7.38
CA TYR A 82 0.94 6.34 -8.20
C TYR A 82 -0.56 6.33 -8.54
N ASN A 83 -1.05 7.41 -9.13
CA ASN A 83 -2.47 7.57 -9.53
C ASN A 83 -3.46 7.25 -8.41
N MET A 84 -3.20 7.78 -7.22
CA MET A 84 -4.02 7.53 -6.04
C MET A 84 -5.23 8.46 -6.01
N LYS A 85 -6.41 7.87 -5.82
CA LYS A 85 -7.69 8.56 -5.60
C LYS A 85 -8.19 8.24 -4.20
N ILE A 86 -8.50 9.28 -3.43
CA ILE A 86 -9.01 9.16 -2.07
C ILE A 86 -10.41 9.72 -2.01
N ASP A 87 -11.33 8.92 -1.48
CA ASP A 87 -12.70 9.30 -1.18
C ASP A 87 -12.91 9.26 0.35
N LEU A 88 -13.24 10.40 0.94
CA LEU A 88 -13.57 10.49 2.37
C LEU A 88 -15.03 10.08 2.55
N LEU A 89 -15.26 8.89 3.09
CA LEU A 89 -16.60 8.30 3.21
C LEU A 89 -17.36 8.84 4.42
N ALA A 90 -16.66 9.14 5.50
CA ALA A 90 -17.18 9.66 6.76
C ALA A 90 -16.02 10.25 7.58
N PRO A 91 -16.28 10.98 8.68
CA PRO A 91 -15.24 11.28 9.65
C PRO A 91 -14.57 10.00 10.14
N GLY A 92 -13.28 9.83 9.86
CA GLY A 92 -12.52 8.66 10.27
C GLY A 92 -12.66 7.42 9.38
N ALA A 93 -13.24 7.52 8.18
CA ALA A 93 -13.27 6.45 7.18
C ALA A 93 -12.99 6.99 5.77
N ALA A 94 -12.14 6.32 5.02
CA ALA A 94 -11.79 6.69 3.66
C ALA A 94 -11.49 5.47 2.80
N MET A 95 -11.73 5.59 1.51
CA MET A 95 -11.29 4.62 0.51
C MET A 95 -10.17 5.23 -0.33
N LEU A 96 -9.15 4.44 -0.58
CA LEU A 96 -8.09 4.77 -1.53
C LEU A 96 -8.04 3.71 -2.62
N ILE A 97 -8.09 4.14 -3.86
CA ILE A 97 -7.80 3.30 -5.02
C ILE A 97 -6.57 3.88 -5.69
N GLY A 98 -5.53 3.06 -5.89
CA GLY A 98 -4.28 3.52 -6.47
C GLY A 98 -3.57 2.42 -7.22
N GLU A 99 -2.68 2.82 -8.10
CA GLU A 99 -1.83 1.92 -8.87
C GLU A 99 -0.48 1.75 -8.21
N TYR A 100 0.17 0.62 -8.48
CA TYR A 100 1.54 0.39 -8.08
C TYR A 100 2.32 -0.34 -9.17
N ARG A 101 3.62 -0.15 -9.11
CA ARG A 101 4.60 -0.87 -9.91
C ARG A 101 5.69 -1.42 -9.01
N LEU A 102 6.02 -2.69 -9.19
CA LEU A 102 7.13 -3.36 -8.51
C LEU A 102 8.11 -3.88 -9.56
N ILE A 103 9.33 -3.35 -9.54
CA ILE A 103 10.38 -3.67 -10.52
C ILE A 103 11.41 -4.57 -9.84
N ARG A 104 11.57 -5.79 -10.36
CA ARG A 104 12.54 -6.79 -9.89
C ARG A 104 13.38 -7.27 -11.07
N GLY A 105 14.47 -6.58 -11.37
CA GLY A 105 15.24 -6.83 -12.57
C GLY A 105 14.40 -6.65 -13.84
N ALA A 106 14.34 -7.67 -14.68
CA ALA A 106 13.52 -7.66 -15.89
C ALA A 106 12.02 -7.90 -15.64
N ARG A 107 11.65 -8.38 -14.45
CA ARG A 107 10.25 -8.62 -14.09
C ARG A 107 9.62 -7.35 -13.54
N VAL A 108 8.55 -6.93 -14.17
CA VAL A 108 7.73 -5.80 -13.74
C VAL A 108 6.32 -6.28 -13.43
N THR A 109 5.88 -6.06 -12.20
CA THR A 109 4.50 -6.30 -11.77
C THR A 109 3.79 -4.96 -11.67
N GLU A 110 2.61 -4.86 -12.25
CA GLU A 110 1.71 -3.72 -12.10
C GLU A 110 0.41 -4.17 -11.46
N GLY A 111 -0.21 -3.30 -10.71
CA GLY A 111 -1.47 -3.62 -10.06
C GLY A 111 -2.22 -2.43 -9.52
N VAL A 112 -3.38 -2.75 -8.99
CA VAL A 112 -4.29 -1.81 -8.33
C VAL A 112 -4.51 -2.26 -6.89
N ASN A 113 -4.40 -1.32 -5.97
CA ASN A 113 -4.80 -1.51 -4.58
C ASN A 113 -6.14 -0.82 -4.35
N THR A 114 -7.09 -1.54 -3.77
CA THR A 114 -8.30 -0.97 -3.17
C THR A 114 -8.15 -1.08 -1.66
N ARG A 115 -8.15 0.05 -0.96
CA ARG A 115 -7.83 0.12 0.46
C ARG A 115 -8.91 0.88 1.22
N LEU A 116 -9.38 0.26 2.30
CA LEU A 116 -10.22 0.94 3.28
C LEU A 116 -9.34 1.43 4.44
N PHE A 117 -9.35 2.73 4.67
CA PHE A 117 -8.70 3.36 5.80
C PHE A 117 -9.72 3.68 6.89
N LYS A 118 -9.31 3.50 8.14
CA LYS A 118 -10.03 4.01 9.30
C LYS A 118 -9.06 4.77 10.22
N LYS A 119 -9.59 5.75 10.93
CA LYS A 119 -8.81 6.57 11.86
C LYS A 119 -8.93 6.01 13.28
N PHE A 120 -7.78 5.72 13.89
CA PHE A 120 -7.67 5.21 15.27
C PHE A 120 -6.79 6.15 16.07
N HIS A 121 -7.34 6.76 17.13
CA HIS A 121 -6.57 7.68 17.97
C HIS A 121 -5.81 8.75 17.18
N GLY A 122 -6.44 9.32 16.17
CA GLY A 122 -5.83 10.32 15.31
C GLY A 122 -4.93 9.80 14.19
N HIS A 123 -4.77 8.48 14.04
CA HIS A 123 -3.92 7.86 13.02
C HIS A 123 -4.74 7.08 11.98
N TRP A 124 -4.47 7.31 10.72
CA TRP A 124 -5.04 6.56 9.61
C TRP A 124 -4.32 5.24 9.41
N LEU A 125 -5.06 4.13 9.41
CA LEU A 125 -4.55 2.78 9.17
C LEU A 125 -5.42 2.06 8.14
N ILE A 126 -4.79 1.22 7.33
CA ILE A 126 -5.48 0.36 6.37
C ILE A 126 -6.10 -0.80 7.11
N THR A 127 -7.42 -0.93 7.05
CA THR A 127 -8.18 -2.03 7.67
C THR A 127 -8.55 -3.12 6.67
N MET A 128 -8.58 -2.81 5.38
CA MET A 128 -8.76 -3.76 4.30
C MET A 128 -7.90 -3.35 3.11
N ASN A 129 -7.24 -4.31 2.48
CA ASN A 129 -6.48 -4.14 1.25
C ASN A 129 -6.77 -5.28 0.30
N HIS A 130 -7.22 -4.97 -0.90
CA HIS A 130 -7.41 -5.91 -1.98
C HIS A 130 -6.49 -5.54 -3.13
N VAL A 131 -5.66 -6.48 -3.54
CA VAL A 131 -4.68 -6.30 -4.62
C VAL A 131 -5.11 -7.09 -5.83
N SER A 132 -5.20 -6.40 -6.98
CA SER A 132 -5.29 -7.00 -8.30
C SER A 132 -4.01 -6.66 -9.07
N ALA A 133 -3.31 -7.66 -9.58
CA ALA A 133 -1.99 -7.46 -10.19
C ALA A 133 -1.75 -8.40 -11.35
N TYR A 134 -0.85 -7.99 -12.23
CA TYR A 134 -0.36 -8.77 -13.36
C TYR A 134 1.11 -8.47 -13.64
N ASP A 135 1.83 -9.44 -14.22
CA ASP A 135 3.17 -9.22 -14.72
C ASP A 135 3.12 -8.59 -16.12
N VAL A 136 3.88 -7.51 -16.30
CA VAL A 136 4.00 -6.85 -17.61
C VAL A 136 4.84 -7.75 -18.53
N THR A 137 4.24 -8.21 -19.63
CA THR A 137 4.96 -8.97 -20.64
C THR A 137 5.86 -8.01 -21.42
N PRO A 138 7.19 -8.28 -21.55
CA PRO A 138 8.04 -7.48 -22.44
C PRO A 138 7.45 -7.49 -23.85
N THR A 139 7.28 -6.31 -24.45
CA THR A 139 6.90 -6.22 -25.86
C THR A 139 8.01 -6.89 -26.65
N ALA A 140 7.66 -7.92 -27.43
CA ALA A 140 8.61 -8.53 -28.36
C ALA A 140 9.11 -7.42 -29.29
N THR A 141 10.39 -7.11 -29.23
CA THR A 141 11.04 -6.25 -30.24
C THR A 141 10.81 -6.94 -31.57
N ALA A 142 10.14 -6.24 -32.48
CA ALA A 142 9.99 -6.74 -33.85
C ALA A 142 11.39 -7.06 -34.38
N PRO A 143 11.59 -8.21 -35.05
CA PRO A 143 12.89 -8.52 -35.62
C PRO A 143 13.28 -7.40 -36.60
N GLU A 144 14.46 -6.82 -36.37
CA GLU A 144 15.02 -5.88 -37.35
C GLU A 144 15.13 -6.61 -38.68
N ALA A 145 14.43 -6.11 -39.70
CA ALA A 145 14.55 -6.61 -41.04
C ALA A 145 15.95 -6.23 -41.54
N HIS A 146 16.77 -7.25 -41.84
CA HIS A 146 18.02 -7.12 -42.57
C HIS A 146 17.74 -7.01 -44.06
#